data_d0e165312dea26cda5db3da0b87153f7
#
_entry.id   d0e165312dea26cda5db3da0b87153f7
#
_cell.length_a   1.000
_cell.length_b   1.000
_cell.length_c   1.000
_cell.angle_alpha   90.00
_cell.angle_beta   90.00
_cell.angle_gamma   90.00
#
_symmetry.space_group_name_H-M   'P 1'
#
loop_
_entity.id
_entity.type
_entity.pdbx_description
1 polymer ?
#
loop_
_entity_poly.entity_id
_entity_poly.type
_entity_poly.pdbx_seq_one_letter_code
_entity_poly.pdbx_strand_id
1 'polypeptide(L)'
;MDKLNTYLPLVARVLIAVLFLLAGFGKTMDVAGTAGYMASVGLPGFLAWPAIIFEIGVGVLLIAGWQTRIVGLVGAAFCIVTAVLFHNNFADQMQMVSFLKNLAIAGGFLLLAANGAGKYAVDK
;
A
#
# COMPACT_ATOMS: atom_id res chain seq x y z
N MET A 1 23.41 14.32 8.53
CA MET A 1 22.82 13.22 7.74
C MET A 1 22.57 11.99 8.58
N ASP A 2 23.44 11.65 9.53
CA ASP A 2 23.26 10.44 10.32
C ASP A 2 21.95 10.44 11.10
N LYS A 3 21.59 11.57 11.71
CA LYS A 3 20.31 11.68 12.43
C LYS A 3 19.14 11.53 11.47
N LEU A 4 19.21 12.13 10.30
CA LEU A 4 18.15 11.98 9.29
C LEU A 4 18.05 10.53 8.86
N ASN A 5 19.16 9.88 8.56
CA ASN A 5 19.14 8.49 8.13
C ASN A 5 18.59 7.54 9.20
N THR A 6 18.69 7.93 10.49
CA THR A 6 18.11 7.16 11.58
C THR A 6 16.58 7.24 11.57
N TYR A 7 16.00 8.40 11.28
CA TYR A 7 14.56 8.62 11.38
C TYR A 7 13.81 8.46 10.05
N LEU A 8 14.49 8.67 8.91
CA LEU A 8 13.81 8.64 7.62
C LEU A 8 13.10 7.31 7.33
N PRO A 9 13.69 6.14 7.62
CA PRO A 9 12.96 4.88 7.42
C PRO A 9 11.66 4.81 8.24
N LEU A 10 11.68 5.29 9.48
CA LEU A 10 10.47 5.35 10.30
C LEU A 10 9.42 6.26 9.67
N VAL A 11 9.83 7.46 9.24
CA VAL A 11 8.91 8.41 8.61
C VAL A 11 8.32 7.82 7.34
N ALA A 12 9.15 7.18 6.51
CA ALA A 12 8.68 6.55 5.28
C ALA A 12 7.63 5.46 5.57
N ARG A 13 7.89 4.61 6.56
CA ARG A 13 6.96 3.56 6.95
C ARG A 13 5.62 4.14 7.41
N VAL A 14 5.67 5.18 8.24
CA VAL A 14 4.45 5.80 8.77
C VAL A 14 3.63 6.45 7.64
N LEU A 15 4.29 7.15 6.72
CA LEU A 15 3.59 7.81 5.63
C LEU A 15 2.86 6.80 4.74
N ILE A 16 3.51 5.69 4.39
CA ILE A 16 2.87 4.65 3.59
C ILE A 16 1.77 3.97 4.40
N ALA A 17 2.03 3.71 5.69
CA ALA A 17 1.06 3.06 6.57
C ALA A 17 -0.23 3.85 6.68
N VAL A 18 -0.15 5.18 6.80
CA VAL A 18 -1.33 6.04 6.89
C VAL A 18 -2.23 5.84 5.68
N LEU A 19 -1.66 5.81 4.48
CA LEU A 19 -2.45 5.59 3.27
C LEU A 19 -3.17 4.24 3.31
N PHE A 20 -2.46 3.18 3.67
CA PHE A 20 -3.03 1.84 3.68
C PHE A 20 -4.07 1.67 4.77
N LEU A 21 -3.83 2.23 5.96
CA LEU A 21 -4.81 2.17 7.04
C LEU A 21 -6.08 2.92 6.68
N LEU A 22 -5.95 4.13 6.14
CA LEU A 22 -7.12 4.90 5.73
C LEU A 22 -7.87 4.22 4.59
N ALA A 23 -7.16 3.63 3.63
CA ALA A 23 -7.80 2.92 2.54
C ALA A 23 -8.56 1.70 3.04
N GLY A 24 -7.94 0.90 3.93
CA GLY A 24 -8.57 -0.28 4.49
C GLY A 24 -9.79 0.07 5.34
N PHE A 25 -9.65 1.04 6.24
CA PHE A 25 -10.79 1.48 7.07
C PHE A 25 -11.90 2.09 6.22
N GLY A 26 -11.55 2.86 5.19
CA GLY A 26 -12.55 3.43 4.29
C GLY A 26 -13.38 2.36 3.59
N LYS A 27 -12.75 1.27 3.20
CA LYS A 27 -13.45 0.15 2.57
C LYS A 27 -14.41 -0.56 3.54
N THR A 28 -14.09 -0.59 4.84
CA THR A 28 -15.01 -1.19 5.82
C THR A 28 -16.30 -0.40 5.94
N MET A 29 -16.27 0.89 5.61
CA MET A 29 -17.46 1.74 5.66
C MET A 29 -18.43 1.48 4.52
N ASP A 30 -17.95 0.88 3.42
CA ASP A 30 -18.79 0.57 2.25
C ASP A 30 -18.23 -0.66 1.53
N VAL A 31 -18.37 -1.82 2.17
CA VAL A 31 -17.89 -3.08 1.60
C VAL A 31 -18.64 -3.40 0.30
N ALA A 32 -19.95 -3.12 0.25
CA ALA A 32 -20.75 -3.38 -0.94
C ALA A 32 -20.27 -2.53 -2.13
N GLY A 33 -19.95 -1.26 -1.90
CA GLY A 33 -19.41 -0.40 -2.94
C GLY A 33 -18.05 -0.87 -3.44
N THR A 34 -17.18 -1.31 -2.52
CA THR A 34 -15.88 -1.89 -2.88
C THR A 34 -16.05 -3.15 -3.73
N ALA A 35 -16.95 -4.04 -3.32
CA ALA A 35 -17.25 -5.26 -4.06
C ALA A 35 -17.80 -4.95 -5.46
N GLY A 36 -18.68 -3.95 -5.56
CA GLY A 36 -19.22 -3.52 -6.84
C GLY A 36 -18.14 -2.94 -7.76
N TYR A 37 -17.23 -2.16 -7.21
CA TYR A 37 -16.11 -1.62 -7.98
C TYR A 37 -15.19 -2.74 -8.49
N MET A 38 -14.90 -3.73 -7.66
CA MET A 38 -14.12 -4.90 -8.09
C MET A 38 -14.82 -5.65 -9.21
N ALA A 39 -16.13 -5.85 -9.09
CA ALA A 39 -16.91 -6.52 -10.12
C ALA A 39 -16.85 -5.78 -11.45
N SER A 40 -16.80 -4.46 -11.41
CA SER A 40 -16.73 -3.63 -12.63
C SER A 40 -15.46 -3.85 -13.43
N VAL A 41 -14.39 -4.35 -12.80
CA VAL A 41 -13.12 -4.67 -13.48
C VAL A 41 -12.91 -6.18 -13.61
N GLY A 42 -13.96 -6.97 -13.41
CA GLY A 42 -13.91 -8.41 -13.62
C GLY A 42 -13.42 -9.24 -12.44
N LEU A 43 -13.34 -8.66 -11.25
CA LEU A 43 -12.91 -9.38 -10.05
C LEU A 43 -14.11 -9.81 -9.21
N PRO A 44 -14.02 -10.99 -8.56
CA PRO A 44 -15.08 -11.39 -7.62
C PRO A 44 -15.22 -10.40 -6.47
N GLY A 45 -16.46 -10.05 -6.14
CA GLY A 45 -16.74 -9.07 -5.08
C GLY A 45 -16.28 -9.52 -3.69
N PHE A 46 -16.20 -10.83 -3.45
CA PHE A 46 -15.75 -11.33 -2.14
C PHE A 46 -14.30 -10.96 -1.85
N LEU A 47 -13.50 -10.59 -2.86
CA LEU A 47 -12.13 -10.15 -2.66
C LEU A 47 -12.03 -8.82 -1.92
N ALA A 48 -13.15 -8.11 -1.71
CA ALA A 48 -13.15 -6.89 -0.91
C ALA A 48 -12.61 -7.15 0.51
N TRP A 49 -13.02 -8.24 1.16
CA TRP A 49 -12.55 -8.54 2.51
C TRP A 49 -11.06 -8.89 2.59
N PRO A 50 -10.52 -9.76 1.71
CA PRO A 50 -9.06 -9.96 1.68
C PRO A 50 -8.29 -8.68 1.42
N ALA A 51 -8.78 -7.79 0.56
CA ALA A 51 -8.13 -6.52 0.29
C ALA A 51 -8.10 -5.63 1.54
N ILE A 52 -9.21 -5.56 2.27
CA ILE A 52 -9.30 -4.79 3.52
C ILE A 52 -8.30 -5.34 4.54
N ILE A 53 -8.29 -6.65 4.74
CA ILE A 53 -7.39 -7.29 5.70
C ILE A 53 -5.93 -7.04 5.30
N PHE A 54 -5.62 -7.17 4.01
CA PHE A 54 -4.27 -6.93 3.51
C PHE A 54 -3.84 -5.48 3.75
N GLU A 55 -4.70 -4.51 3.42
CA GLU A 55 -4.34 -3.10 3.55
C GLU A 55 -4.13 -2.70 5.01
N ILE A 56 -5.01 -3.12 5.90
CA ILE A 56 -4.87 -2.83 7.33
C ILE A 56 -3.65 -3.56 7.88
N GLY A 57 -3.45 -4.82 7.48
CA GLY A 57 -2.30 -5.61 7.92
C GLY A 57 -0.98 -4.97 7.49
N VAL A 58 -0.86 -4.55 6.24
CA VAL A 58 0.34 -3.85 5.76
C VAL A 58 0.58 -2.58 6.57
N GLY A 59 -0.47 -1.80 6.82
CA GLY A 59 -0.33 -0.58 7.60
C GLY A 59 0.21 -0.84 9.00
N VAL A 60 -0.35 -1.83 9.70
CA VAL A 60 0.09 -2.20 11.05
C VAL A 60 1.54 -2.70 11.04
N LEU A 61 1.88 -3.57 10.09
CA LEU A 61 3.24 -4.12 9.99
C LEU A 61 4.27 -3.03 9.68
N LEU A 62 3.91 -2.05 8.85
CA LEU A 62 4.80 -0.94 8.55
C LEU A 62 5.05 -0.05 9.76
N ILE A 63 4.00 0.24 10.55
CA ILE A 63 4.18 1.05 11.76
C ILE A 63 5.08 0.33 12.75
N ALA A 64 4.84 -0.97 12.97
CA ALA A 64 5.68 -1.78 13.86
C ALA A 64 7.09 -1.99 13.29
N GLY A 65 7.22 -1.98 11.96
CA GLY A 65 8.49 -2.31 11.32
C GLY A 65 8.83 -3.78 11.44
N TRP A 66 7.82 -4.65 11.29
CA TRP A 66 8.02 -6.10 11.35
C TRP A 66 7.90 -6.70 9.95
N GLN A 67 8.86 -7.54 9.59
CA GLN A 67 8.95 -8.16 8.27
C GLN A 67 8.95 -7.12 7.15
N THR A 68 9.62 -5.99 7.38
CA THR A 68 9.53 -4.82 6.50
C THR A 68 9.98 -5.11 5.08
N ARG A 69 11.02 -5.94 4.90
CA ARG A 69 11.49 -6.26 3.55
C ARG A 69 10.46 -7.07 2.76
N ILE A 70 9.83 -8.04 3.41
CA ILE A 70 8.78 -8.84 2.78
C ILE A 70 7.54 -8.00 2.51
N VAL A 71 7.12 -7.19 3.48
CA VAL A 71 5.99 -6.26 3.31
C VAL A 71 6.27 -5.30 2.17
N GLY A 72 7.50 -4.81 2.04
CA GLY A 72 7.89 -3.94 0.94
C GLY A 72 7.72 -4.59 -0.42
N LEU A 73 8.17 -5.83 -0.57
CA LEU A 73 8.02 -6.56 -1.83
C LEU A 73 6.56 -6.84 -2.16
N VAL A 74 5.81 -7.33 -1.18
CA VAL A 74 4.39 -7.66 -1.37
C VAL A 74 3.57 -6.39 -1.60
N GLY A 75 3.86 -5.32 -0.87
CA GLY A 75 3.18 -4.04 -1.04
C GLY A 75 3.43 -3.43 -2.40
N ALA A 76 4.68 -3.51 -2.90
CA ALA A 76 5.01 -3.02 -4.24
C ALA A 76 4.23 -3.79 -5.30
N ALA A 77 4.19 -5.12 -5.19
CA ALA A 77 3.44 -5.96 -6.12
C ALA A 77 1.94 -5.60 -6.09
N PHE A 78 1.37 -5.43 -4.92
CA PHE A 78 -0.03 -5.04 -4.76
C PHE A 78 -0.31 -3.71 -5.45
N CYS A 79 0.55 -2.70 -5.24
CA CYS A 79 0.36 -1.39 -5.84
C CYS A 79 0.43 -1.44 -7.37
N ILE A 80 1.35 -2.22 -7.92
CA ILE A 80 1.48 -2.35 -9.36
C ILE A 80 0.26 -3.08 -9.95
N VAL A 81 -0.14 -4.19 -9.35
CA VAL A 81 -1.28 -4.97 -9.82
C VAL A 81 -2.57 -4.14 -9.76
N THR A 82 -2.81 -3.44 -8.64
CA THR A 82 -4.01 -2.62 -8.52
C THR A 82 -4.00 -1.43 -9.47
N ALA A 83 -2.82 -0.86 -9.75
CA ALA A 83 -2.72 0.20 -10.75
C ALA A 83 -3.17 -0.30 -12.12
N VAL A 84 -2.69 -1.47 -12.53
CA VAL A 84 -3.04 -2.04 -13.82
C VAL A 84 -4.52 -2.43 -13.89
N LEU A 85 -5.07 -3.00 -12.81
CA LEU A 85 -6.45 -3.49 -12.80
C LEU A 85 -7.48 -2.37 -12.69
N PHE A 86 -7.22 -1.36 -11.84
CA PHE A 86 -8.23 -0.36 -11.47
C PHE A 86 -8.02 1.00 -12.12
N HIS A 87 -6.80 1.30 -12.59
CA HIS A 87 -6.45 2.64 -13.06
C HIS A 87 -5.81 2.59 -14.44
N ASN A 88 -6.42 1.82 -15.36
CA ASN A 88 -5.85 1.63 -16.70
C ASN A 88 -6.47 2.50 -17.78
N ASN A 89 -7.46 3.33 -17.46
CA ASN A 89 -8.07 4.25 -18.42
C ASN A 89 -7.30 5.56 -18.42
N PHE A 90 -6.24 5.63 -19.24
CA PHE A 90 -5.36 6.80 -19.28
C PHE A 90 -5.99 8.03 -19.96
N ALA A 91 -7.11 7.86 -20.61
CA ALA A 91 -7.88 9.00 -21.13
C ALA A 91 -8.52 9.80 -19.99
N ASP A 92 -8.79 9.17 -18.86
CA ASP A 92 -9.31 9.84 -17.66
C ASP A 92 -8.12 10.31 -16.83
N GLN A 93 -8.01 11.64 -16.64
CA GLN A 93 -6.87 12.22 -15.92
C GLN A 93 -6.77 11.73 -14.48
N MET A 94 -7.90 11.55 -13.79
CA MET A 94 -7.88 11.07 -12.42
C MET A 94 -7.35 9.63 -12.35
N GLN A 95 -7.70 8.78 -13.32
CA GLN A 95 -7.18 7.42 -13.35
C GLN A 95 -5.70 7.39 -13.69
N MET A 96 -5.25 8.25 -14.59
CA MET A 96 -3.81 8.34 -14.88
C MET A 96 -3.03 8.78 -13.65
N VAL A 97 -3.51 9.78 -12.91
CA VAL A 97 -2.87 10.24 -11.68
C VAL A 97 -2.83 9.11 -10.65
N SER A 98 -3.93 8.37 -10.50
CA SER A 98 -3.99 7.25 -9.55
C SER A 98 -3.02 6.13 -9.94
N PHE A 99 -2.90 5.84 -11.25
CA PHE A 99 -1.92 4.86 -11.73
C PHE A 99 -0.50 5.26 -11.38
N LEU A 100 -0.14 6.51 -11.69
CA LEU A 100 1.21 7.02 -11.41
C LEU A 100 1.48 7.07 -9.91
N LYS A 101 0.48 7.45 -9.11
CA LYS A 101 0.60 7.48 -7.65
C LYS A 101 0.88 6.08 -7.10
N ASN A 102 0.19 5.06 -7.60
CA ASN A 102 0.44 3.68 -7.18
C ASN A 102 1.86 3.22 -7.54
N LEU A 103 2.35 3.62 -8.72
CA LEU A 103 3.74 3.32 -9.10
C LEU A 103 4.72 4.01 -8.16
N ALA A 104 4.46 5.26 -7.78
CA ALA A 104 5.33 5.98 -6.84
C ALA A 104 5.34 5.31 -5.46
N ILE A 105 4.18 4.86 -4.98
CA ILE A 105 4.08 4.13 -3.71
C ILE A 105 4.84 2.81 -3.80
N ALA A 106 4.73 2.11 -4.93
CA ALA A 106 5.50 0.89 -5.17
C ALA A 106 7.00 1.16 -5.07
N GLY A 107 7.47 2.30 -5.62
CA GLY A 107 8.86 2.71 -5.49
C GLY A 107 9.29 2.86 -4.03
N GLY A 108 8.44 3.48 -3.21
CA GLY A 108 8.68 3.59 -1.77
C GLY A 108 8.78 2.24 -1.09
N PHE A 109 7.87 1.32 -1.42
CA PHE A 109 7.93 -0.05 -0.90
C PHE A 109 9.21 -0.76 -1.30
N LEU A 110 9.66 -0.59 -2.56
CA LEU A 110 10.89 -1.23 -3.02
C LEU A 110 12.11 -0.71 -2.27
N LEU A 111 12.13 0.58 -1.94
CA LEU A 111 13.21 1.13 -1.12
C LEU A 111 13.19 0.54 0.29
N LEU A 112 12.02 0.36 0.87
CA LEU A 112 11.90 -0.33 2.16
C LEU A 112 12.36 -1.78 2.07
N ALA A 113 12.03 -2.47 0.98
CA ALA A 113 12.48 -3.84 0.77
C ALA A 113 14.01 -3.91 0.67
N ALA A 114 14.63 -2.94 0.00
CA ALA A 114 16.08 -2.90 -0.18
C ALA A 114 16.81 -2.54 1.12
N ASN A 115 16.30 -1.56 1.87
CA ASN A 115 17.01 -0.96 2.99
C ASN A 115 16.57 -1.47 4.36
N GLY A 116 15.37 -2.08 4.43
CA GLY A 116 14.81 -2.56 5.69
C GLY A 116 14.13 -1.47 6.49
N ALA A 117 13.73 -1.81 7.72
CA ALA A 117 12.86 -0.97 8.54
C ALA A 117 13.56 0.20 9.22
N GLY A 118 14.89 0.16 9.32
CA GLY A 118 15.63 1.17 10.07
C GLY A 118 15.73 0.84 11.56
N LYS A 119 16.23 1.80 12.33
CA LYS A 119 16.56 1.59 13.74
C LYS A 119 15.33 1.42 14.64
N TYR A 120 14.29 2.22 14.40
CA TYR A 120 13.11 2.24 15.26
C TYR A 120 12.06 1.29 14.72
N ALA A 121 12.27 -0.01 14.92
CA ALA A 121 11.42 -1.05 14.37
C ALA A 121 11.55 -2.33 15.19
N VAL A 122 10.56 -3.22 15.05
CA VAL A 122 10.61 -4.56 15.62
C VAL A 122 11.69 -5.40 14.93
N ASP A 123 11.89 -5.19 13.63
CA ASP A 123 12.96 -5.86 12.86
C ASP A 123 14.33 -5.51 13.43
N LYS A 124 15.18 -6.50 13.49
CA LYS A 124 16.57 -6.35 13.96
C LYS A 124 17.57 -6.42 12.81
#